data_1b85ebac9fa13cbce29ec7abf350b188
#
_entry.id   1b85ebac9fa13cbce29ec7abf350b188
#
_cell.length_a   1.000
_cell.length_b   1.000
_cell.length_c   1.000
_cell.angle_alpha   90.00
_cell.angle_beta   90.00
_cell.angle_gamma   90.00
#
_symmetry.space_group_name_H-M   'P 1'
#
loop_
_entity.id
_entity.type
_entity.pdbx_description
1 polymer ?
#
loop_
_entity_poly.entity_id
_entity_poly.type
_entity_poly.pdbx_seq_one_letter_code
_entity_poly.pdbx_strand_id
1 'polypeptide(L)'
;MPASAVGLIAEANEIISGKIVTHERADETKVYPRLARFLADSHGLGAMSRAHREILHLARLINRLSKDLEPADADRYVVRDAQRVIESIESLVRLHNAQEEDIYEHAARG
;
A
#
# COMPACT_ATOMS: atom_id res chain seq x y z
N MET A 1 -19.18 2.78 -17.81
CA MET A 1 -20.17 3.73 -17.24
C MET A 1 -19.58 4.42 -16.02
N PRO A 2 -19.76 5.74 -15.86
CA PRO A 2 -19.17 6.48 -14.73
C PRO A 2 -19.58 5.94 -13.35
N ALA A 3 -20.84 5.55 -13.18
CA ALA A 3 -21.33 4.98 -11.92
C ALA A 3 -20.63 3.67 -11.58
N SER A 4 -20.35 2.83 -12.59
CA SER A 4 -19.63 1.58 -12.40
C SER A 4 -18.17 1.84 -12.04
N ALA A 5 -17.56 2.87 -12.62
CA ALA A 5 -16.20 3.26 -12.31
C ALA A 5 -16.09 3.73 -10.85
N VAL A 6 -17.05 4.52 -10.37
CA VAL A 6 -17.10 4.96 -8.98
C VAL A 6 -17.21 3.75 -8.04
N GLY A 7 -18.06 2.79 -8.40
CA GLY A 7 -18.23 1.54 -7.62
C GLY A 7 -16.94 0.74 -7.54
N LEU A 8 -16.22 0.62 -8.65
CA LEU A 8 -14.95 -0.12 -8.69
C LEU A 8 -13.86 0.58 -7.85
N ILE A 9 -13.84 1.90 -7.90
CA ILE A 9 -12.90 2.69 -7.06
C ILE A 9 -13.23 2.47 -5.58
N ALA A 10 -14.50 2.49 -5.20
CA ALA A 10 -14.92 2.24 -3.83
C ALA A 10 -14.54 0.84 -3.36
N GLU A 11 -14.72 -0.19 -4.20
CA GLU A 11 -14.30 -1.56 -3.89
C GLU A 11 -12.79 -1.65 -3.69
N ALA A 12 -12.02 -1.05 -4.58
CA ALA A 12 -10.56 -1.02 -4.46
C ALA A 12 -10.14 -0.33 -3.16
N ASN A 13 -10.78 0.77 -2.81
CA ASN A 13 -10.51 1.48 -1.56
C ASN A 13 -10.79 0.60 -0.34
N GLU A 14 -11.87 -0.15 -0.34
CA GLU A 14 -12.20 -1.06 0.77
C GLU A 14 -11.14 -2.16 0.94
N ILE A 15 -10.68 -2.73 -0.16
CA ILE A 15 -9.63 -3.75 -0.12
C ILE A 15 -8.33 -3.15 0.40
N ILE A 16 -7.95 -1.98 -0.10
CA ILE A 16 -6.72 -1.30 0.32
C ILE A 16 -6.78 -0.97 1.82
N SER A 17 -7.86 -0.36 2.27
CA SER A 17 -8.00 0.04 3.67
C SER A 17 -8.08 -1.17 4.61
N GLY A 18 -8.80 -2.22 4.21
CA GLY A 18 -9.05 -3.37 5.08
C GLY A 18 -7.91 -4.37 5.10
N LYS A 19 -7.26 -4.63 3.98
CA LYS A 19 -6.24 -5.67 3.86
C LYS A 19 -4.83 -5.12 3.82
N ILE A 20 -4.56 -4.18 2.93
CA ILE A 20 -3.21 -3.68 2.70
C ILE A 20 -2.74 -2.84 3.89
N VAL A 21 -3.52 -1.86 4.30
CA VAL A 21 -3.15 -0.98 5.42
C VAL A 21 -2.99 -1.78 6.71
N THR A 22 -3.89 -2.72 6.97
CA THR A 22 -3.82 -3.56 8.17
C THR A 22 -2.55 -4.41 8.17
N HIS A 23 -2.22 -5.04 7.04
CA HIS A 23 -1.02 -5.86 6.90
C HIS A 23 0.25 -5.03 7.11
N GLU A 24 0.35 -3.88 6.47
CA GLU A 24 1.54 -3.03 6.56
C GLU A 24 1.76 -2.52 7.98
N ARG A 25 0.69 -2.15 8.68
CA ARG A 25 0.78 -1.71 10.08
C ARG A 25 1.19 -2.85 11.00
N ALA A 26 0.69 -4.06 10.77
CA ALA A 26 1.10 -5.23 11.55
C ALA A 26 2.58 -5.54 11.37
N ASP A 27 3.10 -5.44 10.15
CA ASP A 27 4.53 -5.64 9.89
C ASP A 27 5.38 -4.62 10.64
N GLU A 28 5.00 -3.35 10.61
CA GLU A 28 5.74 -2.28 11.26
C GLU A 28 5.77 -2.44 12.78
N THR A 29 4.68 -2.88 13.39
CA THR A 29 4.56 -2.95 14.84
C THR A 29 4.98 -4.29 15.44
N LYS A 30 4.86 -5.38 14.68
CA LYS A 30 5.08 -6.74 15.20
C LYS A 30 6.26 -7.47 14.58
N VAL A 31 6.40 -7.39 13.26
CA VAL A 31 7.40 -8.17 12.53
C VAL A 31 8.76 -7.49 12.52
N TYR A 32 8.80 -6.22 12.17
CA TYR A 32 10.06 -5.49 12.01
C TYR A 32 10.87 -5.36 13.30
N PRO A 33 10.24 -5.10 14.47
CA PRO A 33 11.03 -5.10 15.71
C PRO A 33 11.71 -6.42 16.01
N ARG A 34 11.09 -7.55 15.63
CA ARG A 34 11.70 -8.86 15.77
C ARG A 34 12.86 -9.06 14.81
N LEU A 35 12.67 -8.67 13.55
CA LEU A 35 13.71 -8.80 12.53
C LEU A 35 14.95 -7.97 12.87
N ALA A 36 14.77 -6.81 13.46
CA ALA A 36 15.88 -5.94 13.85
C ALA A 36 16.86 -6.63 14.77
N ARG A 37 16.42 -7.61 15.55
CA ARG A 37 17.29 -8.38 16.45
C ARG A 37 18.21 -9.33 15.71
N PHE A 38 17.83 -9.74 14.51
CA PHE A 38 18.58 -10.73 13.73
C PHE A 38 19.41 -10.11 12.60
N LEU A 39 19.25 -8.83 12.35
CA LEU A 39 19.96 -8.12 11.29
C LEU A 39 21.10 -7.30 11.86
N ALA A 40 22.27 -7.46 11.28
CA ALA A 40 23.46 -6.70 11.70
C ALA A 40 23.33 -5.22 11.36
N ASP A 41 22.45 -4.92 10.41
CA ASP A 41 22.29 -3.57 9.89
C ASP A 41 20.80 -3.35 9.60
N SER A 42 20.30 -2.20 10.02
CA SER A 42 18.89 -1.85 9.92
C SER A 42 18.53 -1.05 8.67
N HIS A 43 19.46 -0.87 7.71
CA HIS A 43 19.20 -0.07 6.51
C HIS A 43 18.06 -0.64 5.68
N GLY A 44 18.02 -1.97 5.54
CA GLY A 44 16.92 -2.63 4.83
C GLY A 44 15.58 -2.36 5.47
N LEU A 45 15.50 -2.40 6.80
CA LEU A 45 14.27 -2.10 7.53
C LEU A 45 13.87 -0.64 7.41
N GLY A 46 14.83 0.28 7.37
CA GLY A 46 14.56 1.69 7.15
C GLY A 46 13.91 1.93 5.79
N ALA A 47 14.39 1.23 4.75
CA ALA A 47 13.80 1.29 3.42
C ALA A 47 12.37 0.72 3.43
N MET A 48 12.14 -0.38 4.16
CA MET A 48 10.81 -0.97 4.31
C MET A 48 9.84 0.00 4.99
N SER A 49 10.27 0.67 6.05
CA SER A 49 9.43 1.64 6.76
C SER A 49 9.09 2.83 5.87
N ARG A 50 10.03 3.29 5.04
CA ARG A 50 9.75 4.35 4.07
C ARG A 50 8.73 3.91 3.03
N ALA A 51 8.85 2.68 2.53
CA ALA A 51 7.89 2.12 1.59
C ALA A 51 6.49 2.02 2.22
N HIS A 52 6.41 1.61 3.48
CA HIS A 52 5.16 1.56 4.23
C HIS A 52 4.50 2.94 4.31
N ARG A 53 5.29 3.98 4.63
CA ARG A 53 4.75 5.34 4.72
C ARG A 53 4.19 5.80 3.38
N GLU A 54 4.85 5.46 2.27
CA GLU A 54 4.37 5.83 0.94
C GLU A 54 3.09 5.07 0.60
N ILE A 55 3.04 3.77 0.88
CA ILE A 55 1.84 2.95 0.66
C ILE A 55 0.67 3.51 1.46
N LEU A 56 0.89 3.84 2.74
CA LEU A 56 -0.15 4.40 3.60
C LEU A 56 -0.59 5.79 3.13
N HIS A 57 0.34 6.59 2.62
CA HIS A 57 0.03 7.90 2.06
C HIS A 57 -0.91 7.77 0.85
N LEU A 58 -0.57 6.88 -0.08
CA LEU A 58 -1.40 6.64 -1.26
C LEU A 58 -2.75 6.02 -0.88
N ALA A 59 -2.78 5.16 0.14
CA ALA A 59 -4.02 4.58 0.64
C ALA A 59 -4.96 5.67 1.18
N ARG A 60 -4.41 6.66 1.90
CA ARG A 60 -5.20 7.80 2.37
C ARG A 60 -5.71 8.65 1.21
N LEU A 61 -4.89 8.81 0.19
CA LEU A 61 -5.27 9.59 -0.99
C LEU A 61 -6.44 8.95 -1.72
N ILE A 62 -6.37 7.63 -1.99
CA ILE A 62 -7.47 6.95 -2.67
C ILE A 62 -8.73 6.90 -1.80
N ASN A 63 -8.58 6.80 -0.48
CA ASN A 63 -9.72 6.83 0.44
C ASN A 63 -10.47 8.16 0.37
N ARG A 64 -9.75 9.28 0.40
CA ARG A 64 -10.36 10.60 0.26
C ARG A 64 -11.03 10.76 -1.10
N LEU A 65 -10.34 10.38 -2.15
CA LEU A 65 -10.86 10.48 -3.51
C LEU A 65 -12.14 9.66 -3.66
N SER A 66 -12.15 8.43 -3.14
CA SER A 66 -13.31 7.55 -3.21
C SER A 66 -14.52 8.12 -2.46
N LYS A 67 -14.29 8.68 -1.27
CA LYS A 67 -15.37 9.23 -0.45
C LYS A 67 -15.98 10.50 -1.02
N ASP A 68 -15.17 11.32 -1.66
CA ASP A 68 -15.61 12.60 -2.20
C ASP A 68 -16.13 12.48 -3.63
N LEU A 69 -15.95 11.34 -4.27
CA LEU A 69 -16.30 11.13 -5.66
C LEU A 69 -17.78 10.76 -5.81
N GLU A 70 -18.54 11.67 -6.40
CA GLU A 70 -19.92 11.45 -6.75
C GLU A 70 -20.02 10.95 -8.21
N PRO A 71 -21.04 10.16 -8.57
CA PRO A 71 -21.18 9.72 -9.96
C PRO A 71 -21.18 10.85 -10.98
N ALA A 72 -21.72 12.01 -10.62
CA ALA A 72 -21.72 13.18 -11.50
C ALA A 72 -20.34 13.75 -11.76
N ASP A 73 -19.39 13.53 -10.83
CA ASP A 73 -18.02 14.05 -10.94
C ASP A 73 -17.05 13.04 -11.56
N ALA A 74 -17.53 11.84 -11.89
CA ALA A 74 -16.68 10.75 -12.37
C ALA A 74 -16.43 10.88 -13.87
N ASP A 75 -15.73 11.93 -14.27
CA ASP A 75 -15.26 12.06 -15.64
C ASP A 75 -14.03 11.18 -15.87
N ARG A 76 -13.62 11.08 -17.14
CA ARG A 76 -12.50 10.20 -17.51
C ARG A 76 -11.16 10.63 -16.89
N TYR A 77 -10.97 11.89 -16.57
CA TYR A 77 -9.72 12.37 -15.98
C TYR A 77 -9.62 11.96 -14.52
N VAL A 78 -10.72 12.12 -13.77
CA VAL A 78 -10.78 11.72 -12.36
C VAL A 78 -10.65 10.21 -12.24
N VAL A 79 -11.33 9.44 -13.08
CA VAL A 79 -11.24 7.98 -13.09
C VAL A 79 -9.81 7.53 -13.42
N ARG A 80 -9.18 8.18 -14.39
CA ARG A 80 -7.79 7.87 -14.76
C ARG A 80 -6.82 8.16 -13.63
N ASP A 81 -7.01 9.27 -12.92
CA ASP A 81 -6.16 9.62 -11.78
C ASP A 81 -6.32 8.60 -10.65
N ALA A 82 -7.56 8.18 -10.37
CA ALA A 82 -7.81 7.13 -9.39
C ALA A 82 -7.12 5.81 -9.78
N GLN A 83 -7.22 5.42 -11.05
CA GLN A 83 -6.54 4.24 -11.56
C GLN A 83 -5.04 4.31 -11.36
N ARG A 84 -4.42 5.46 -11.62
CA ARG A 84 -2.98 5.67 -11.43
C ARG A 84 -2.56 5.52 -9.98
N VAL A 85 -3.37 6.03 -9.05
CA VAL A 85 -3.09 5.88 -7.63
C VAL A 85 -3.16 4.41 -7.24
N ILE A 86 -4.20 3.70 -7.67
CA ILE A 86 -4.37 2.27 -7.39
C ILE A 86 -3.22 1.46 -7.97
N GLU A 87 -2.81 1.72 -9.21
CA GLU A 87 -1.69 1.05 -9.86
C GLU A 87 -0.36 1.33 -9.13
N SER A 88 -0.19 2.56 -8.65
CA SER A 88 1.01 2.92 -7.88
C SER A 88 1.08 2.14 -6.57
N ILE A 89 -0.05 1.99 -5.87
CA ILE A 89 -0.12 1.18 -4.65
C ILE A 89 0.24 -0.27 -4.98
N GLU A 90 -0.34 -0.83 -6.04
CA GLU A 90 -0.05 -2.20 -6.46
C GLU A 90 1.44 -2.41 -6.74
N SER A 91 2.05 -1.50 -7.49
CA SER A 91 3.47 -1.58 -7.82
C SER A 91 4.35 -1.49 -6.58
N LEU A 92 4.04 -0.58 -5.67
CA LEU A 92 4.79 -0.42 -4.42
C LEU A 92 4.64 -1.64 -3.52
N VAL A 93 3.44 -2.22 -3.43
CA VAL A 93 3.21 -3.42 -2.62
C VAL A 93 4.00 -4.61 -3.19
N ARG A 94 4.01 -4.79 -4.50
CA ARG A 94 4.78 -5.87 -5.15
C ARG A 94 6.28 -5.73 -4.89
N LEU A 95 6.81 -4.53 -5.07
CA LEU A 95 8.22 -4.26 -4.82
C LEU A 95 8.56 -4.48 -3.35
N HIS A 96 7.71 -3.98 -2.47
CA HIS A 96 7.87 -4.11 -1.03
C HIS A 96 7.86 -5.56 -0.59
N ASN A 97 6.94 -6.36 -1.12
CA ASN A 97 6.88 -7.80 -0.81
C ASN A 97 8.14 -8.53 -1.25
N ALA A 98 8.67 -8.20 -2.42
CA ALA A 98 9.90 -8.80 -2.91
C ALA A 98 11.09 -8.44 -2.01
N GLN A 99 11.15 -7.20 -1.55
CA GLN A 99 12.20 -6.76 -0.63
C GLN A 99 12.08 -7.44 0.73
N GLU A 100 10.85 -7.63 1.22
CA GLU A 100 10.62 -8.37 2.47
C GLU A 100 11.09 -9.82 2.37
N GLU A 101 10.81 -10.49 1.26
CA GLU A 101 11.28 -11.87 1.05
C GLU A 101 12.79 -11.96 1.13
N ASP A 102 13.51 -11.02 0.52
CA ASP A 102 14.97 -10.98 0.57
C ASP A 102 15.47 -10.78 2.01
N ILE A 103 14.83 -9.92 2.77
CA ILE A 103 15.19 -9.65 4.17
C ILE A 103 14.93 -10.87 5.03
N TYR A 104 13.79 -11.53 4.85
CA TYR A 104 13.44 -12.73 5.61
C TYR A 104 14.41 -13.87 5.33
N GLU A 105 14.79 -14.08 4.08
CA GLU A 105 15.79 -15.08 3.70
C GLU A 105 17.14 -14.78 4.35
N HIS A 106 17.54 -13.53 4.34
CA HIS A 106 18.82 -13.12 4.95
C HIS A 106 18.81 -13.36 6.45
N ALA A 107 17.71 -13.00 7.13
CA ALA A 107 17.55 -13.23 8.57
C ALA A 107 17.55 -14.73 8.90
N ALA A 108 16.92 -15.56 8.07
CA ALA A 108 16.87 -17.01 8.27
C ALA A 108 18.24 -17.68 8.11
N ARG A 109 19.10 -17.13 7.25
CA ARG A 109 20.46 -17.64 7.03
C ARG A 109 21.44 -17.20 8.10
N GLY A 110 21.18 -16.07 8.69
CA GLY A 110 22.00 -15.48 9.72
C GLY A 110 21.83 -16.14 11.07
#